data_16db98391cce3e2a875058b910bcf21e
#
_entry.id   16db98391cce3e2a875058b910bcf21e
#
_cell.length_a   1.000
_cell.length_b   1.000
_cell.length_c   1.000
_cell.angle_alpha   90.00
_cell.angle_beta   90.00
_cell.angle_gamma   90.00
#
_symmetry.space_group_name_H-M   'P 1'
#
loop_
_entity.id
_entity.type
_entity.pdbx_description
1 polymer ?
#
loop_
_entity_poly.entity_id
_entity_poly.type
_entity_poly.pdbx_seq_one_letter_code
_entity_poly.pdbx_strand_id
1 'polypeptide(L)'
;PYRRQRQMCIRDSHDPSVKKRVRITKLYTFNGLNKVEVNEAGIGEIVAVSGIADIHIGDTICSLNNPVAIPFQKISEPTLSMDFMVNDSPLAGKEGKFVTSRHLRDRLFKELNTDVSLRVEETPGVENSFKVSGRGELHLSVLIENMRREGYEFAVSKAEVLYHTDERGKKLEPMELAYIDVPDDCTGSVIQKLSQRKGELLGMSPINGGYTRLQFSIPSRGLIGYRGEFLTDTKGNGIINSSFEGYEEYKGDISYRKNGSLIAYESGDAITYGLFNAQERGTLFIGPGEKVYAGMIVGENPRTEDIEVNVCKTKHLTNTRSSSADEALRLVPPKILSLEQALDYIDTDELLEVTPKSLRIRKKILDHTARYRANKK
;
A
#
# COMPACT_ATOMS: atom_id res chain seq x y z
N PRO A 1 33.59 25.22 -32.02
CA PRO A 1 33.66 24.93 -30.63
C PRO A 1 32.50 25.57 -29.89
N TYR A 2 31.62 24.77 -29.36
CA TYR A 2 30.43 25.23 -28.62
C TYR A 2 30.82 25.80 -27.26
N ARG A 3 31.45 26.93 -27.26
CA ARG A 3 31.69 27.71 -26.05
C ARG A 3 30.44 28.50 -25.71
N ARG A 4 29.76 28.10 -24.59
CA ARG A 4 28.79 28.91 -23.82
C ARG A 4 27.39 29.11 -24.36
N GLN A 5 26.73 28.11 -24.93
CA GLN A 5 25.28 28.13 -24.89
C GLN A 5 24.76 27.48 -23.59
N ARG A 6 24.84 28.26 -22.50
CA ARG A 6 24.23 27.89 -21.20
C ARG A 6 22.73 28.10 -21.18
N GLN A 7 22.13 28.61 -22.25
CA GLN A 7 20.69 28.80 -22.40
C GLN A 7 20.13 27.67 -23.25
N MET A 8 19.19 26.94 -22.69
CA MET A 8 18.48 25.83 -23.33
C MET A 8 16.98 26.04 -23.23
N CYS A 9 16.23 25.31 -24.00
CA CYS A 9 14.77 25.28 -23.96
C CYS A 9 14.32 23.93 -23.40
N ILE A 10 13.42 23.94 -22.42
CA ILE A 10 12.68 22.76 -22.00
C ILE A 10 11.41 22.70 -22.85
N ARG A 11 11.12 21.50 -23.36
CA ARG A 11 9.84 21.17 -23.96
C ARG A 11 9.19 20.07 -23.16
N ASP A 12 7.95 20.32 -22.74
CA ASP A 12 7.11 19.30 -22.16
C ASP A 12 6.74 18.28 -23.25
N SER A 13 6.98 17.00 -22.98
CA SER A 13 6.63 15.92 -23.91
C SER A 13 5.13 15.62 -23.90
N HIS A 14 4.39 16.08 -22.90
CA HIS A 14 2.94 15.92 -22.81
C HIS A 14 2.20 17.10 -23.50
N ASP A 15 2.79 18.31 -23.42
CA ASP A 15 2.28 19.49 -24.11
C ASP A 15 3.41 20.20 -24.89
N PRO A 16 3.61 19.86 -26.17
CA PRO A 16 4.66 20.46 -26.98
C PRO A 16 4.54 21.99 -27.17
N SER A 17 3.42 22.60 -26.79
CA SER A 17 3.23 24.05 -26.82
C SER A 17 3.99 24.77 -25.70
N VAL A 18 4.22 24.09 -24.57
CA VAL A 18 4.94 24.63 -23.42
C VAL A 18 6.43 24.70 -23.72
N LYS A 19 6.97 25.91 -23.75
CA LYS A 19 8.38 26.21 -23.96
C LYS A 19 8.90 27.06 -22.81
N LYS A 20 9.87 26.53 -22.07
CA LYS A 20 10.52 27.27 -20.98
C LYS A 20 12.00 27.46 -21.30
N ARG A 21 12.48 28.69 -21.27
CA ARG A 21 13.92 28.97 -21.38
C ARG A 21 14.59 28.74 -20.04
N VAL A 22 15.65 27.95 -20.04
CA VAL A 22 16.41 27.59 -18.83
C VAL A 22 17.89 27.82 -19.05
N ARG A 23 18.63 27.94 -17.95
CA ARG A 23 20.08 28.06 -17.97
C ARG A 23 20.71 26.91 -17.19
N ILE A 24 21.45 26.08 -17.89
CA ILE A 24 22.28 25.05 -17.25
C ILE A 24 23.49 25.74 -16.62
N THR A 25 23.70 25.50 -15.33
CA THR A 25 24.83 26.05 -14.58
C THR A 25 26.01 25.10 -14.59
N LYS A 26 25.78 23.79 -14.44
CA LYS A 26 26.82 22.77 -14.43
C LYS A 26 26.34 21.52 -15.15
N LEU A 27 27.28 20.85 -15.79
CA LEU A 27 27.10 19.57 -16.49
C LEU A 27 28.05 18.55 -15.87
N TYR A 28 27.56 17.35 -15.60
CA TYR A 28 28.34 16.26 -15.04
C TYR A 28 28.15 15.00 -15.87
N THR A 29 29.21 14.24 -16.04
CA THR A 29 29.20 12.84 -16.49
C THR A 29 29.49 11.91 -15.31
N PHE A 30 29.34 10.61 -15.52
CA PHE A 30 29.59 9.60 -14.50
C PHE A 30 30.82 8.77 -14.87
N ASN A 31 31.80 8.73 -13.96
CA ASN A 31 32.93 7.82 -14.03
C ASN A 31 32.78 6.80 -12.88
N GLY A 32 32.22 5.64 -13.19
CA GLY A 32 31.74 4.72 -12.17
C GLY A 32 30.62 5.36 -11.34
N LEU A 33 30.78 5.42 -10.03
CA LEU A 33 29.83 6.06 -9.09
C LEU A 33 30.09 7.56 -8.88
N ASN A 34 31.17 8.09 -9.39
CA ASN A 34 31.56 9.48 -9.15
C ASN A 34 31.03 10.41 -10.25
N LYS A 35 30.47 11.56 -9.82
CA LYS A 35 30.09 12.66 -10.72
C LYS A 35 31.33 13.51 -11.03
N VAL A 36 31.62 13.66 -12.30
CA VAL A 36 32.75 14.49 -12.80
C VAL A 36 32.17 15.67 -13.59
N GLU A 37 32.56 16.89 -13.21
CA GLU A 37 32.14 18.10 -13.94
C GLU A 37 32.82 18.16 -15.29
N VAL A 38 32.03 18.35 -16.38
CA VAL A 38 32.50 18.42 -17.75
C VAL A 38 31.94 19.65 -18.44
N ASN A 39 32.63 20.08 -19.51
CA ASN A 39 32.15 21.20 -20.32
C ASN A 39 31.20 20.78 -21.45
N GLU A 40 31.33 19.53 -21.92
CA GLU A 40 30.54 18.96 -23.01
C GLU A 40 30.35 17.47 -22.79
N ALA A 41 29.28 16.94 -23.35
CA ALA A 41 28.96 15.52 -23.35
C ALA A 41 28.53 15.08 -24.74
N GLY A 42 28.84 13.84 -25.07
CA GLY A 42 28.58 13.24 -26.39
C GLY A 42 27.18 12.59 -26.48
N ILE A 43 26.85 12.17 -27.71
CA ILE A 43 25.61 11.43 -27.97
C ILE A 43 25.71 10.05 -27.31
N GLY A 44 24.65 9.65 -26.59
CA GLY A 44 24.59 8.37 -25.87
C GLY A 44 25.10 8.42 -24.42
N GLU A 45 25.66 9.57 -23.97
CA GLU A 45 26.11 9.71 -22.59
C GLU A 45 24.96 10.05 -21.65
N ILE A 46 25.00 9.45 -20.46
CA ILE A 46 24.10 9.80 -19.33
C ILE A 46 24.75 10.94 -18.56
N VAL A 47 24.02 12.04 -18.42
CA VAL A 47 24.53 13.25 -17.80
C VAL A 47 23.63 13.73 -16.65
N ALA A 48 24.22 14.42 -15.67
CA ALA A 48 23.47 15.17 -14.69
C ALA A 48 23.65 16.68 -14.97
N VAL A 49 22.54 17.41 -14.95
CA VAL A 49 22.53 18.86 -15.17
C VAL A 49 22.03 19.59 -13.93
N SER A 50 22.55 20.80 -13.69
CA SER A 50 22.08 21.67 -12.61
C SER A 50 21.68 23.04 -13.13
N GLY A 51 20.83 23.75 -12.36
CA GLY A 51 20.35 25.09 -12.70
C GLY A 51 18.92 25.10 -13.27
N ILE A 52 18.23 23.97 -13.26
CA ILE A 52 16.84 23.84 -13.68
C ILE A 52 16.01 23.48 -12.45
N ALA A 53 15.06 24.34 -12.08
CA ALA A 53 14.24 24.14 -10.87
C ALA A 53 13.02 23.26 -11.15
N ASP A 54 12.38 23.45 -12.31
CA ASP A 54 11.10 22.81 -12.64
C ASP A 54 11.30 21.97 -13.91
N ILE A 55 11.79 20.77 -13.76
CA ILE A 55 11.90 19.77 -14.82
C ILE A 55 11.23 18.49 -14.36
N HIS A 56 10.46 17.87 -15.25
CA HIS A 56 9.76 16.63 -14.99
C HIS A 56 10.34 15.49 -15.84
N ILE A 57 10.09 14.28 -15.40
CA ILE A 57 10.50 13.09 -16.16
C ILE A 57 9.70 13.05 -17.46
N GLY A 58 10.43 12.87 -18.58
CA GLY A 58 9.86 12.96 -19.92
C GLY A 58 10.11 14.29 -20.61
N ASP A 59 10.50 15.35 -19.88
CA ASP A 59 10.84 16.62 -20.49
C ASP A 59 12.11 16.53 -21.37
N THR A 60 12.10 17.20 -22.52
CA THR A 60 13.24 17.27 -23.40
C THR A 60 13.97 18.58 -23.22
N ILE A 61 15.26 18.52 -22.91
CA ILE A 61 16.16 19.67 -22.93
C ILE A 61 16.73 19.80 -24.32
N CYS A 62 16.44 20.88 -25.03
CA CYS A 62 16.85 21.09 -26.42
C CYS A 62 17.51 22.43 -26.66
N SER A 63 18.17 22.57 -27.82
CA SER A 63 18.74 23.84 -28.26
C SER A 63 17.64 24.88 -28.51
N LEU A 64 17.93 26.15 -28.23
CA LEU A 64 17.05 27.26 -28.56
C LEU A 64 16.77 27.38 -30.07
N ASN A 65 17.77 26.99 -30.89
CA ASN A 65 17.68 27.12 -32.35
C ASN A 65 16.89 25.99 -33.00
N ASN A 66 16.82 24.83 -32.35
CA ASN A 66 16.06 23.66 -32.87
C ASN A 66 15.31 23.00 -31.70
N PRO A 67 14.20 23.58 -31.26
CA PRO A 67 13.45 23.10 -30.12
C PRO A 67 12.53 21.96 -30.53
N VAL A 68 13.03 20.74 -30.59
CA VAL A 68 12.27 19.51 -30.90
C VAL A 68 12.08 18.70 -29.63
N ALA A 69 10.83 18.38 -29.27
CA ALA A 69 10.53 17.44 -28.21
C ALA A 69 10.72 16.00 -28.72
N ILE A 70 11.39 15.16 -27.92
CA ILE A 70 11.47 13.73 -28.20
C ILE A 70 10.17 13.08 -27.72
N PRO A 71 9.51 12.24 -28.55
CA PRO A 71 8.30 11.54 -28.12
C PRO A 71 8.57 10.72 -26.85
N PHE A 72 7.77 10.94 -25.82
CA PHE A 72 7.85 10.20 -24.58
C PHE A 72 6.74 9.16 -24.52
N GLN A 73 7.11 7.93 -24.18
CA GLN A 73 6.13 6.85 -24.03
C GLN A 73 5.36 7.07 -22.73
N LYS A 74 4.05 7.25 -22.84
CA LYS A 74 3.18 7.49 -21.69
C LYS A 74 3.30 6.33 -20.69
N ILE A 75 3.65 6.64 -19.46
CA ILE A 75 3.65 5.66 -18.37
C ILE A 75 2.18 5.37 -18.01
N SER A 76 1.88 4.11 -17.70
CA SER A 76 0.53 3.67 -17.33
C SER A 76 -0.01 4.50 -16.15
N GLU A 77 -1.27 4.89 -16.25
CA GLU A 77 -1.97 5.64 -15.21
C GLU A 77 -2.10 4.82 -13.92
N PRO A 78 -2.21 5.49 -12.76
CA PRO A 78 -2.49 4.80 -11.50
C PRO A 78 -3.80 4.01 -11.57
N THR A 79 -3.80 2.82 -11.00
CA THR A 79 -5.00 1.96 -10.93
C THR A 79 -5.56 1.80 -9.51
N LEU A 80 -4.74 2.08 -8.50
CA LEU A 80 -5.10 1.98 -7.08
C LEU A 80 -4.88 3.32 -6.37
N SER A 81 -5.66 3.56 -5.32
CA SER A 81 -5.49 4.69 -4.42
C SER A 81 -5.63 4.27 -2.96
N MET A 82 -4.95 4.99 -2.07
CA MET A 82 -5.05 4.90 -0.62
C MET A 82 -5.08 6.30 -0.02
N ASP A 83 -5.78 6.47 1.09
CA ASP A 83 -5.69 7.70 1.86
C ASP A 83 -4.52 7.62 2.86
N PHE A 84 -3.64 8.62 2.82
CA PHE A 84 -2.57 8.84 3.78
C PHE A 84 -3.00 9.98 4.68
N MET A 85 -3.08 9.75 5.98
CA MET A 85 -3.57 10.73 6.94
C MET A 85 -2.68 10.83 8.17
N VAL A 86 -2.78 11.94 8.86
CA VAL A 86 -2.10 12.10 10.14
C VAL A 86 -2.63 11.06 11.12
N ASN A 87 -1.73 10.43 11.88
CA ASN A 87 -2.12 9.52 12.94
C ASN A 87 -2.74 10.32 14.10
N ASP A 88 -4.00 10.08 14.37
CA ASP A 88 -4.80 10.72 15.44
C ASP A 88 -5.14 9.74 16.58
N SER A 89 -4.46 8.61 16.64
CA SER A 89 -4.67 7.60 17.68
C SER A 89 -4.19 8.06 19.06
N PRO A 90 -4.63 7.42 20.16
CA PRO A 90 -4.13 7.71 21.51
C PRO A 90 -2.63 7.49 21.72
N LEU A 91 -1.98 6.76 20.82
CA LEU A 91 -0.53 6.52 20.82
C LEU A 91 0.24 7.40 19.82
N ALA A 92 -0.45 8.31 19.14
CA ALA A 92 0.16 9.21 18.16
C ALA A 92 1.31 10.04 18.72
N GLY A 93 2.36 10.24 17.91
CA GLY A 93 3.52 11.08 18.25
C GLY A 93 4.51 10.48 19.25
N LYS A 94 4.34 9.21 19.63
CA LYS A 94 5.26 8.57 20.59
C LYS A 94 6.47 7.91 19.95
N GLU A 95 6.39 7.60 18.68
CA GLU A 95 7.41 6.80 18.00
C GLU A 95 8.00 7.51 16.77
N GLY A 96 7.21 8.36 16.10
CA GLY A 96 7.63 9.08 14.90
C GLY A 96 8.32 10.42 15.18
N LYS A 97 9.21 10.79 14.28
CA LYS A 97 9.85 12.11 14.23
C LYS A 97 8.96 13.13 13.49
N PHE A 98 8.35 12.69 12.40
CA PHE A 98 7.55 13.50 11.49
C PHE A 98 6.08 13.07 11.58
N VAL A 99 5.30 13.84 12.37
CA VAL A 99 3.93 13.45 12.76
C VAL A 99 2.86 14.45 12.31
N THR A 100 3.27 15.57 11.67
CA THR A 100 2.34 16.63 11.29
C THR A 100 1.89 16.51 9.84
N SER A 101 0.71 17.07 9.54
CA SER A 101 0.17 17.15 8.18
C SER A 101 1.13 17.83 7.21
N ARG A 102 1.83 18.88 7.66
CA ARG A 102 2.82 19.57 6.85
C ARG A 102 3.98 18.64 6.46
N HIS A 103 4.53 17.90 7.41
CA HIS A 103 5.60 16.95 7.12
C HIS A 103 5.15 15.88 6.13
N LEU A 104 3.95 15.33 6.34
CA LEU A 104 3.37 14.32 5.47
C LEU A 104 3.17 14.87 4.04
N ARG A 105 2.57 16.07 3.93
CA ARG A 105 2.37 16.78 2.67
C ARG A 105 3.68 17.00 1.92
N ASP A 106 4.64 17.64 2.58
CA ASP A 106 5.92 17.99 1.95
C ASP A 106 6.66 16.73 1.44
N ARG A 107 6.58 15.62 2.18
CA ARG A 107 7.20 14.35 1.79
C ARG A 107 6.49 13.70 0.59
N LEU A 108 5.15 13.63 0.61
CA LEU A 108 4.36 13.05 -0.47
C LEU A 108 4.51 13.84 -1.78
N PHE A 109 4.45 15.18 -1.71
CA PHE A 109 4.63 16.02 -2.89
C PHE A 109 6.07 15.99 -3.42
N LYS A 110 7.07 15.80 -2.55
CA LYS A 110 8.45 15.61 -2.98
C LYS A 110 8.63 14.32 -3.78
N GLU A 111 7.89 13.26 -3.46
CA GLU A 111 7.95 11.98 -4.21
C GLU A 111 7.55 12.15 -5.67
N LEU A 112 6.60 13.04 -5.98
CA LEU A 112 6.17 13.33 -7.35
C LEU A 112 7.30 13.80 -8.27
N ASN A 113 8.39 14.34 -7.73
CA ASN A 113 9.55 14.74 -8.52
C ASN A 113 10.37 13.55 -9.04
N THR A 114 10.24 12.39 -8.40
CA THR A 114 11.00 11.17 -8.70
C THR A 114 10.14 10.06 -9.26
N ASP A 115 8.86 10.04 -8.92
CA ASP A 115 7.91 9.02 -9.36
C ASP A 115 6.77 9.62 -10.19
N VAL A 116 6.85 9.41 -11.50
CA VAL A 116 5.86 9.93 -12.48
C VAL A 116 4.54 9.18 -12.46
N SER A 117 4.52 7.99 -11.87
CA SER A 117 3.34 7.14 -11.81
C SER A 117 2.51 7.36 -10.55
N LEU A 118 3.03 8.16 -9.62
CA LEU A 118 2.34 8.53 -8.40
C LEU A 118 1.50 9.78 -8.63
N ARG A 119 0.30 9.82 -8.07
CA ARG A 119 -0.51 11.05 -7.95
C ARG A 119 -0.83 11.28 -6.48
N VAL A 120 -0.74 12.52 -6.06
CA VAL A 120 -1.05 12.95 -4.69
C VAL A 120 -2.01 14.12 -4.77
N GLU A 121 -3.16 13.98 -4.13
CA GLU A 121 -4.20 14.98 -4.06
C GLU A 121 -4.64 15.16 -2.60
N GLU A 122 -5.02 16.37 -2.21
CA GLU A 122 -5.65 16.59 -0.90
C GLU A 122 -7.06 16.00 -0.93
N THR A 123 -7.43 15.21 0.09
CA THR A 123 -8.75 14.58 0.15
C THR A 123 -9.83 15.62 0.38
N PRO A 124 -10.79 15.84 -0.56
CA PRO A 124 -11.81 16.85 -0.41
C PRO A 124 -12.66 16.64 0.85
N GLY A 125 -12.78 17.66 1.70
CA GLY A 125 -13.62 17.65 2.89
C GLY A 125 -13.06 16.88 4.09
N VAL A 126 -11.85 16.33 3.99
CA VAL A 126 -11.15 15.67 5.10
C VAL A 126 -9.83 16.39 5.35
N GLU A 127 -9.74 17.09 6.47
CA GLU A 127 -8.51 17.75 6.86
C GLU A 127 -7.40 16.73 7.15
N ASN A 128 -6.15 17.09 6.81
CA ASN A 128 -4.96 16.28 7.09
C ASN A 128 -4.94 14.89 6.43
N SER A 129 -5.65 14.72 5.31
CA SER A 129 -5.69 13.50 4.51
C SER A 129 -5.30 13.77 3.06
N PHE A 130 -4.50 12.86 2.51
CA PHE A 130 -3.98 12.93 1.14
C PHE A 130 -4.33 11.62 0.42
N LYS A 131 -5.02 11.74 -0.71
CA LYS A 131 -5.28 10.61 -1.59
C LYS A 131 -4.05 10.38 -2.45
N VAL A 132 -3.42 9.23 -2.26
CA VAL A 132 -2.23 8.81 -2.98
C VAL A 132 -2.59 7.68 -3.92
N SER A 133 -2.39 7.89 -5.21
CA SER A 133 -2.71 6.93 -6.25
C SER A 133 -1.44 6.39 -6.90
N GLY A 134 -1.37 5.07 -7.06
CA GLY A 134 -0.21 4.37 -7.61
C GLY A 134 -0.61 3.24 -8.57
N ARG A 135 0.39 2.66 -9.23
CA ARG A 135 0.18 1.58 -10.22
C ARG A 135 -0.26 0.25 -9.63
N GLY A 136 -0.05 0.05 -8.32
CA GLY A 136 -0.36 -1.21 -7.68
C GLY A 136 -0.05 -1.18 -6.19
N GLU A 137 -0.46 -2.24 -5.50
CA GLU A 137 -0.30 -2.40 -4.06
C GLU A 137 1.16 -2.38 -3.60
N LEU A 138 2.05 -3.09 -4.31
CA LEU A 138 3.48 -3.11 -4.02
C LEU A 138 4.10 -1.72 -4.14
N HIS A 139 3.69 -0.93 -5.13
CA HIS A 139 4.17 0.44 -5.31
C HIS A 139 3.87 1.31 -4.10
N LEU A 140 2.62 1.28 -3.61
CA LEU A 140 2.21 2.04 -2.43
C LEU A 140 2.84 1.49 -1.14
N SER A 141 3.00 0.17 -0.98
CA SER A 141 3.63 -0.43 0.18
C SER A 141 5.13 -0.08 0.30
N VAL A 142 5.84 0.03 -0.83
CA VAL A 142 7.24 0.50 -0.85
C VAL A 142 7.33 1.96 -0.41
N LEU A 143 6.42 2.82 -0.88
CA LEU A 143 6.36 4.22 -0.42
C LEU A 143 6.13 4.29 1.10
N ILE A 144 5.17 3.53 1.61
CA ILE A 144 4.86 3.46 3.05
C ILE A 144 6.09 3.03 3.85
N GLU A 145 6.77 1.96 3.42
CA GLU A 145 7.95 1.43 4.12
C GLU A 145 9.13 2.42 4.08
N ASN A 146 9.35 3.11 2.96
CA ASN A 146 10.39 4.14 2.86
C ASN A 146 10.11 5.29 3.83
N MET A 147 8.87 5.79 3.87
CA MET A 147 8.48 6.85 4.80
C MET A 147 8.61 6.39 6.26
N ARG A 148 8.22 5.14 6.56
CA ARG A 148 8.41 4.54 7.89
C ARG A 148 9.87 4.55 8.33
N ARG A 149 10.79 4.13 7.45
CA ARG A 149 12.25 4.13 7.70
C ARG A 149 12.84 5.53 7.85
N GLU A 150 12.29 6.50 7.14
CA GLU A 150 12.67 7.91 7.28
C GLU A 150 12.22 8.52 8.63
N GLY A 151 11.36 7.85 9.39
CA GLY A 151 10.90 8.29 10.71
C GLY A 151 9.54 8.98 10.71
N TYR A 152 8.75 8.82 9.65
CA TYR A 152 7.38 9.32 9.60
C TYR A 152 6.42 8.43 10.39
N GLU A 153 5.41 9.06 10.97
CA GLU A 153 4.28 8.42 11.62
C GLU A 153 2.99 8.94 11.00
N PHE A 154 2.18 8.03 10.47
CA PHE A 154 0.94 8.35 9.76
C PHE A 154 0.00 7.15 9.79
N ALA A 155 -1.23 7.33 9.32
CA ALA A 155 -2.19 6.24 9.13
C ALA A 155 -2.55 6.11 7.65
N VAL A 156 -2.87 4.89 7.22
CA VAL A 156 -3.32 4.63 5.84
C VAL A 156 -4.63 3.85 5.84
N SER A 157 -5.44 4.11 4.81
CA SER A 157 -6.68 3.37 4.55
C SER A 157 -6.43 2.12 3.72
N LYS A 158 -7.45 1.26 3.59
CA LYS A 158 -7.45 0.17 2.62
C LYS A 158 -7.22 0.71 1.20
N ALA A 159 -6.48 -0.04 0.40
CA ALA A 159 -6.32 0.25 -1.02
C ALA A 159 -7.64 0.05 -1.77
N GLU A 160 -8.00 1.02 -2.59
CA GLU A 160 -9.18 0.98 -3.44
C GLU A 160 -8.79 1.18 -4.90
N VAL A 161 -9.46 0.47 -5.81
CA VAL A 161 -9.24 0.65 -7.24
C VAL A 161 -9.88 1.95 -7.72
N LEU A 162 -9.23 2.59 -8.69
CA LEU A 162 -9.77 3.77 -9.34
C LEU A 162 -10.75 3.34 -10.44
N TYR A 163 -12.01 3.68 -10.23
CA TYR A 163 -13.07 3.42 -11.20
C TYR A 163 -13.16 4.58 -12.19
N HIS A 164 -13.47 4.26 -13.44
CA HIS A 164 -13.84 5.23 -14.46
C HIS A 164 -15.34 5.15 -14.73
N THR A 165 -15.86 6.15 -15.42
CA THR A 165 -17.25 6.15 -15.88
C THR A 165 -17.22 6.38 -17.38
N ASP A 166 -17.90 5.54 -18.15
CA ASP A 166 -18.03 5.72 -19.59
C ASP A 166 -18.99 6.86 -19.95
N GLU A 167 -19.09 7.19 -21.24
CA GLU A 167 -19.98 8.23 -21.75
C GLU A 167 -21.47 7.96 -21.46
N ARG A 168 -21.83 6.73 -21.11
CA ARG A 168 -23.19 6.28 -20.81
C ARG A 168 -23.47 6.23 -19.30
N GLY A 169 -22.52 6.63 -18.47
CA GLY A 169 -22.64 6.60 -17.01
C GLY A 169 -22.39 5.22 -16.38
N LYS A 170 -21.91 4.23 -17.13
CA LYS A 170 -21.55 2.92 -16.59
C LYS A 170 -20.21 2.97 -15.88
N LYS A 171 -20.14 2.28 -14.74
CA LYS A 171 -18.92 2.11 -13.96
C LYS A 171 -17.98 1.13 -14.64
N LEU A 172 -16.75 1.57 -14.89
CA LEU A 172 -15.65 0.78 -15.44
C LEU A 172 -14.61 0.52 -14.35
N GLU A 173 -14.03 -0.67 -14.37
CA GLU A 173 -12.95 -1.06 -13.47
C GLU A 173 -11.68 -1.47 -14.23
N PRO A 174 -10.49 -1.24 -13.63
CA PRO A 174 -9.22 -1.62 -14.25
C PRO A 174 -9.09 -3.15 -14.28
N MET A 175 -8.68 -3.68 -15.43
CA MET A 175 -8.43 -5.10 -15.66
C MET A 175 -6.94 -5.37 -15.81
N GLU A 176 -6.52 -6.53 -15.34
CA GLU A 176 -5.16 -7.02 -15.48
C GLU A 176 -5.14 -8.37 -16.20
N LEU A 177 -4.17 -8.50 -17.09
CA LEU A 177 -3.79 -9.77 -17.69
C LEU A 177 -2.76 -10.44 -16.78
N ALA A 178 -3.14 -11.53 -16.12
CA ALA A 178 -2.29 -12.25 -15.20
C ALA A 178 -1.77 -13.56 -15.82
N TYR A 179 -0.45 -13.75 -15.77
CA TYR A 179 0.24 -14.98 -16.09
C TYR A 179 0.71 -15.66 -14.80
N ILE A 180 0.26 -16.88 -14.59
CA ILE A 180 0.42 -17.57 -13.32
C ILE A 180 0.98 -18.95 -13.57
N ASP A 181 2.20 -19.20 -13.10
CA ASP A 181 2.86 -20.50 -13.20
C ASP A 181 2.69 -21.22 -11.88
N VAL A 182 2.05 -22.37 -11.89
CA VAL A 182 1.73 -23.17 -10.70
C VAL A 182 2.09 -24.64 -10.88
N PRO A 183 2.48 -25.34 -9.80
CA PRO A 183 2.58 -26.80 -9.83
C PRO A 183 1.24 -27.44 -10.25
N ASP A 184 1.28 -28.51 -11.02
CA ASP A 184 0.09 -29.14 -11.59
C ASP A 184 -0.93 -29.56 -10.52
N ASP A 185 -0.48 -29.97 -9.33
CA ASP A 185 -1.34 -30.34 -8.19
C ASP A 185 -2.09 -29.15 -7.57
N CYS A 186 -1.61 -27.93 -7.77
CA CYS A 186 -2.20 -26.69 -7.23
C CYS A 186 -3.13 -25.97 -8.20
N THR A 187 -3.16 -26.36 -9.48
CA THR A 187 -3.88 -25.67 -10.57
C THR A 187 -5.35 -25.46 -10.25
N GLY A 188 -6.03 -26.50 -9.77
CA GLY A 188 -7.48 -26.44 -9.49
C GLY A 188 -7.85 -25.44 -8.40
N SER A 189 -7.07 -25.38 -7.30
CA SER A 189 -7.31 -24.43 -6.20
C SER A 189 -7.12 -22.97 -6.63
N VAL A 190 -6.09 -22.71 -7.44
CA VAL A 190 -5.80 -21.38 -7.97
C VAL A 190 -6.90 -20.91 -8.93
N ILE A 191 -7.32 -21.77 -9.87
CA ILE A 191 -8.43 -21.45 -10.78
C ILE A 191 -9.71 -21.13 -10.01
N GLN A 192 -10.06 -21.96 -9.02
CA GLN A 192 -11.25 -21.74 -8.20
C GLN A 192 -11.22 -20.39 -7.47
N LYS A 193 -10.10 -20.05 -6.83
CA LYS A 193 -9.97 -18.80 -6.08
C LYS A 193 -10.00 -17.56 -6.98
N LEU A 194 -9.30 -17.60 -8.10
CA LEU A 194 -9.31 -16.47 -9.04
C LEU A 194 -10.69 -16.26 -9.69
N SER A 195 -11.41 -17.35 -9.99
CA SER A 195 -12.78 -17.26 -10.51
C SER A 195 -13.74 -16.66 -9.48
N GLN A 196 -13.59 -16.99 -8.17
CA GLN A 196 -14.35 -16.33 -7.10
C GLN A 196 -14.05 -14.83 -7.00
N ARG A 197 -12.84 -14.42 -7.38
CA ARG A 197 -12.39 -13.02 -7.46
C ARG A 197 -12.68 -12.36 -8.81
N LYS A 198 -13.62 -12.93 -9.58
CA LYS A 198 -14.08 -12.44 -10.89
C LYS A 198 -13.05 -12.52 -12.01
N GLY A 199 -12.01 -13.35 -11.83
CA GLY A 199 -11.07 -13.67 -12.89
C GLY A 199 -11.68 -14.64 -13.91
N GLU A 200 -11.39 -14.40 -15.19
CA GLU A 200 -11.77 -15.23 -16.33
C GLU A 200 -10.53 -15.95 -16.86
N LEU A 201 -10.59 -17.27 -16.92
CA LEU A 201 -9.49 -18.09 -17.47
C LEU A 201 -9.50 -17.98 -18.98
N LEU A 202 -8.46 -17.37 -19.55
CA LEU A 202 -8.27 -17.20 -20.99
C LEU A 202 -7.54 -18.37 -21.62
N GLY A 203 -6.63 -19.00 -20.89
CA GLY A 203 -5.83 -20.10 -21.41
C GLY A 203 -5.08 -20.87 -20.34
N MET A 204 -4.74 -22.10 -20.66
CA MET A 204 -3.95 -23.00 -19.83
C MET A 204 -2.98 -23.79 -20.71
N SER A 205 -1.71 -23.79 -20.36
CA SER A 205 -0.68 -24.54 -21.09
C SER A 205 0.32 -25.17 -20.15
N PRO A 206 0.70 -26.45 -20.41
CA PRO A 206 1.72 -27.09 -19.62
C PRO A 206 3.10 -26.46 -19.87
N ILE A 207 3.91 -26.38 -18.81
CA ILE A 207 5.31 -25.96 -18.87
C ILE A 207 6.19 -27.13 -18.42
N ASN A 208 7.45 -27.15 -18.87
CA ASN A 208 8.39 -28.17 -18.43
C ASN A 208 8.58 -28.17 -16.90
N GLY A 209 8.73 -29.37 -16.32
CA GLY A 209 9.00 -29.53 -14.90
C GLY A 209 7.78 -29.72 -14.01
N GLY A 210 6.60 -30.10 -14.55
CA GLY A 210 5.40 -30.37 -13.74
C GLY A 210 4.68 -29.09 -13.33
N TYR A 211 4.75 -28.04 -14.17
CA TYR A 211 4.07 -26.76 -13.97
C TYR A 211 3.07 -26.50 -15.09
N THR A 212 2.01 -25.82 -14.75
CA THR A 212 1.00 -25.31 -15.67
C THR A 212 0.98 -23.79 -15.63
N ARG A 213 1.03 -23.14 -16.81
CA ARG A 213 0.80 -21.70 -16.99
C ARG A 213 -0.66 -21.43 -17.20
N LEU A 214 -1.23 -20.60 -16.34
CA LEU A 214 -2.58 -20.08 -16.45
C LEU A 214 -2.52 -18.63 -16.93
N GLN A 215 -3.44 -18.26 -17.79
CA GLN A 215 -3.63 -16.89 -18.25
C GLN A 215 -5.04 -16.44 -17.86
N PHE A 216 -5.12 -15.35 -17.09
CA PHE A 216 -6.37 -14.79 -16.60
C PHE A 216 -6.53 -13.33 -16.97
N SER A 217 -7.76 -12.95 -17.39
CA SER A 217 -8.21 -11.55 -17.30
C SER A 217 -8.93 -11.38 -15.98
N ILE A 218 -8.47 -10.45 -15.13
CA ILE A 218 -8.98 -10.31 -13.77
C ILE A 218 -9.05 -8.83 -13.39
N PRO A 219 -10.12 -8.38 -12.70
CA PRO A 219 -10.15 -7.03 -12.14
C PRO A 219 -8.96 -6.80 -11.20
N SER A 220 -8.29 -5.64 -11.29
CA SER A 220 -7.14 -5.31 -10.41
C SER A 220 -7.49 -5.50 -8.93
N ARG A 221 -8.73 -5.17 -8.52
CA ARG A 221 -9.19 -5.43 -7.15
C ARG A 221 -9.23 -6.93 -6.80
N GLY A 222 -9.37 -7.84 -7.77
CA GLY A 222 -9.34 -9.28 -7.56
C GLY A 222 -7.96 -9.81 -7.17
N LEU A 223 -6.89 -9.08 -7.47
CA LEU A 223 -5.52 -9.43 -7.10
C LEU A 223 -5.09 -8.84 -5.75
N ILE A 224 -5.79 -7.81 -5.24
CA ILE A 224 -5.50 -7.22 -3.93
C ILE A 224 -5.61 -8.30 -2.84
N GLY A 225 -4.55 -8.46 -2.04
CA GLY A 225 -4.45 -9.44 -0.96
C GLY A 225 -4.39 -10.91 -1.42
N TYR A 226 -4.40 -11.19 -2.73
CA TYR A 226 -4.35 -12.57 -3.22
C TYR A 226 -2.96 -13.20 -3.10
N ARG A 227 -1.91 -12.40 -3.14
CA ARG A 227 -0.52 -12.89 -3.15
C ARG A 227 -0.18 -13.76 -1.94
N GLY A 228 -0.63 -13.40 -0.75
CA GLY A 228 -0.43 -14.16 0.48
C GLY A 228 -1.13 -15.52 0.44
N GLU A 229 -2.39 -15.56 -0.02
CA GLU A 229 -3.15 -16.80 -0.22
C GLU A 229 -2.51 -17.68 -1.29
N PHE A 230 -2.10 -17.08 -2.41
CA PHE A 230 -1.46 -17.76 -3.52
C PHE A 230 -0.17 -18.49 -3.12
N LEU A 231 0.69 -17.85 -2.34
CA LEU A 231 1.90 -18.48 -1.83
C LEU A 231 1.58 -19.65 -0.91
N THR A 232 0.54 -19.56 -0.11
CA THR A 232 0.09 -20.66 0.75
C THR A 232 -0.44 -21.83 -0.09
N ASP A 233 -1.30 -21.56 -1.08
CA ASP A 233 -1.92 -22.58 -1.94
C ASP A 233 -0.88 -23.32 -2.79
N THR A 234 0.14 -22.62 -3.25
CA THR A 234 1.23 -23.16 -4.07
C THR A 234 2.44 -23.64 -3.26
N LYS A 235 2.34 -23.64 -1.92
CA LYS A 235 3.44 -24.01 -1.01
C LYS A 235 4.73 -23.22 -1.30
N GLY A 236 4.57 -21.95 -1.72
CA GLY A 236 5.67 -21.07 -2.09
C GLY A 236 6.27 -21.29 -3.49
N ASN A 237 5.76 -22.22 -4.29
CA ASN A 237 6.33 -22.57 -5.60
C ASN A 237 5.63 -21.88 -6.78
N GLY A 238 4.56 -21.10 -6.55
CA GLY A 238 3.86 -20.39 -7.62
C GLY A 238 4.50 -19.05 -7.97
N ILE A 239 4.37 -18.65 -9.23
CA ILE A 239 4.79 -17.35 -9.74
C ILE A 239 3.57 -16.67 -10.33
N ILE A 240 3.32 -15.43 -9.93
CA ILE A 240 2.25 -14.59 -10.48
C ILE A 240 2.82 -13.28 -10.98
N ASN A 241 2.53 -12.98 -12.24
CA ASN A 241 2.85 -11.72 -12.90
C ASN A 241 1.58 -11.16 -13.51
N SER A 242 1.34 -9.88 -13.37
CA SER A 242 0.20 -9.21 -13.98
C SER A 242 0.62 -7.92 -14.66
N SER A 243 -0.13 -7.52 -15.68
CA SER A 243 0.02 -6.26 -16.39
C SER A 243 -1.35 -5.64 -16.62
N PHE A 244 -1.44 -4.32 -16.49
CA PHE A 244 -2.65 -3.58 -16.79
C PHE A 244 -3.02 -3.75 -18.26
N GLU A 245 -4.28 -4.12 -18.56
CA GLU A 245 -4.79 -4.36 -19.90
C GLU A 245 -5.71 -3.23 -20.37
N GLY A 246 -6.53 -2.69 -19.47
CA GLY A 246 -7.50 -1.65 -19.80
C GLY A 246 -8.59 -1.53 -18.77
N TYR A 247 -9.71 -0.91 -19.16
CA TYR A 247 -10.90 -0.76 -18.34
C TYR A 247 -12.07 -1.53 -18.97
N GLU A 248 -12.78 -2.32 -18.15
CA GLU A 248 -14.00 -3.04 -18.53
C GLU A 248 -15.17 -2.71 -17.60
N GLU A 249 -16.38 -3.11 -17.98
CA GLU A 249 -17.56 -2.95 -17.13
C GLU A 249 -17.38 -3.67 -15.79
N TYR A 250 -17.85 -3.07 -14.72
CA TYR A 250 -17.77 -3.59 -13.35
C TYR A 250 -18.37 -5.00 -13.23
N LYS A 251 -17.57 -5.99 -12.83
CA LYS A 251 -17.96 -7.42 -12.77
C LYS A 251 -18.70 -7.84 -11.49
N GLY A 252 -19.19 -6.88 -10.71
CA GLY A 252 -19.94 -7.15 -9.47
C GLY A 252 -19.02 -7.32 -8.26
N ASP A 253 -19.60 -7.48 -7.07
CA ASP A 253 -18.88 -7.50 -5.81
C ASP A 253 -17.99 -8.72 -5.63
N ILE A 254 -16.85 -8.51 -4.94
CA ILE A 254 -15.92 -9.54 -4.51
C ILE A 254 -15.89 -9.53 -2.98
N SER A 255 -16.05 -10.69 -2.36
CA SER A 255 -15.86 -10.82 -0.91
C SER A 255 -14.38 -11.02 -0.60
N TYR A 256 -13.75 -10.02 0.01
CA TYR A 256 -12.32 -10.05 0.29
C TYR A 256 -11.98 -10.72 1.62
N ARG A 257 -12.71 -10.36 2.67
CA ARG A 257 -12.43 -10.82 4.01
C ARG A 257 -13.61 -11.61 4.56
N LYS A 258 -13.32 -12.81 5.04
CA LYS A 258 -14.31 -13.71 5.66
C LYS A 258 -14.31 -13.61 7.18
N ASN A 259 -13.26 -13.09 7.76
CA ASN A 259 -12.98 -13.08 9.19
C ASN A 259 -13.21 -11.70 9.80
N GLY A 260 -13.79 -11.64 10.99
CA GLY A 260 -13.95 -10.40 11.76
C GLY A 260 -12.68 -10.03 12.52
N SER A 261 -12.74 -8.93 13.27
CA SER A 261 -11.66 -8.44 14.12
C SER A 261 -11.96 -8.65 15.60
N LEU A 262 -10.91 -8.94 16.38
CA LEU A 262 -10.93 -8.77 17.84
C LEU A 262 -10.50 -7.34 18.16
N ILE A 263 -11.41 -6.58 18.77
CA ILE A 263 -11.23 -5.15 19.04
C ILE A 263 -10.99 -4.95 20.53
N ALA A 264 -9.97 -4.17 20.89
CA ALA A 264 -9.73 -3.82 22.29
C ALA A 264 -10.87 -2.94 22.83
N TYR A 265 -11.45 -3.36 23.95
CA TYR A 265 -12.56 -2.66 24.62
C TYR A 265 -12.09 -1.41 25.37
N GLU A 266 -10.92 -1.46 26.02
CA GLU A 266 -10.38 -0.38 26.84
C GLU A 266 -8.90 -0.11 26.54
N SER A 267 -8.40 1.01 27.03
CA SER A 267 -7.01 1.41 26.89
C SER A 267 -6.20 0.97 28.11
N GLY A 268 -4.98 0.46 27.87
CA GLY A 268 -4.09 0.00 28.93
C GLY A 268 -2.94 -0.84 28.40
N ASP A 269 -2.34 -1.63 29.27
CA ASP A 269 -1.33 -2.61 28.90
C ASP A 269 -2.00 -4.00 28.77
N ALA A 270 -1.67 -4.72 27.72
CA ALA A 270 -2.16 -6.08 27.49
C ALA A 270 -1.58 -7.03 28.56
N ILE A 271 -2.43 -7.70 29.32
CA ILE A 271 -2.05 -8.55 30.44
C ILE A 271 -2.28 -10.01 30.08
N THR A 272 -1.40 -10.90 30.53
CA THR A 272 -1.45 -12.34 30.26
C THR A 272 -2.83 -12.95 30.49
N TYR A 273 -3.53 -12.57 31.56
CA TYR A 273 -4.88 -13.10 31.85
C TYR A 273 -5.93 -12.61 30.84
N GLY A 274 -5.89 -11.34 30.46
CA GLY A 274 -6.77 -10.80 29.44
C GLY A 274 -6.55 -11.43 28.07
N LEU A 275 -5.27 -11.59 27.68
CA LEU A 275 -4.88 -12.26 26.42
C LEU A 275 -5.27 -13.73 26.40
N PHE A 276 -5.13 -14.44 27.53
CA PHE A 276 -5.53 -15.84 27.64
C PHE A 276 -7.02 -16.02 27.35
N ASN A 277 -7.88 -15.16 27.88
CA ASN A 277 -9.31 -15.21 27.58
C ASN A 277 -9.63 -14.77 26.14
N ALA A 278 -8.85 -13.84 25.57
CA ALA A 278 -9.06 -13.34 24.22
C ALA A 278 -8.63 -14.36 23.15
N GLN A 279 -7.58 -15.18 23.39
CA GLN A 279 -7.11 -16.20 22.44
C GLN A 279 -8.14 -17.31 22.18
N GLU A 280 -9.10 -17.53 23.08
CA GLU A 280 -10.23 -18.45 22.84
C GLU A 280 -11.19 -17.97 21.74
N ARG A 281 -11.15 -16.65 21.44
CA ARG A 281 -12.02 -16.01 20.45
C ARG A 281 -11.36 -15.93 19.06
N GLY A 282 -10.03 -16.08 18.99
CA GLY A 282 -9.31 -16.02 17.72
C GLY A 282 -7.80 -15.87 17.85
N THR A 283 -7.14 -15.54 16.77
CA THR A 283 -5.69 -15.39 16.70
C THR A 283 -5.28 -13.99 17.09
N LEU A 284 -4.42 -13.84 18.10
CA LEU A 284 -3.95 -12.55 18.57
C LEU A 284 -2.79 -12.03 17.70
N PHE A 285 -2.73 -10.69 17.56
CA PHE A 285 -1.64 -9.96 16.87
C PHE A 285 -0.67 -9.32 17.85
N ILE A 286 -1.02 -9.26 19.14
CA ILE A 286 -0.26 -8.60 20.20
C ILE A 286 0.14 -9.59 21.28
N GLY A 287 1.24 -9.25 21.99
CA GLY A 287 1.75 -9.98 23.14
C GLY A 287 1.52 -9.29 24.48
N PRO A 288 1.93 -9.95 25.59
CA PRO A 288 1.86 -9.35 26.93
C PRO A 288 2.74 -8.10 27.04
N GLY A 289 2.26 -7.07 27.74
CA GLY A 289 2.97 -5.82 27.97
C GLY A 289 2.87 -4.81 26.83
N GLU A 290 2.20 -5.14 25.73
CA GLU A 290 1.95 -4.18 24.65
C GLU A 290 0.85 -3.19 25.06
N LYS A 291 1.06 -1.91 24.70
CA LYS A 291 0.07 -0.85 24.93
C LYS A 291 -1.04 -0.93 23.90
N VAL A 292 -2.26 -0.95 24.38
CA VAL A 292 -3.48 -0.97 23.57
C VAL A 292 -4.38 0.21 23.93
N TYR A 293 -5.29 0.53 23.04
CA TYR A 293 -6.34 1.54 23.29
C TYR A 293 -7.68 1.04 22.71
N ALA A 294 -8.76 1.58 23.22
CA ALA A 294 -10.12 1.25 22.79
C ALA A 294 -10.26 1.48 21.28
N GLY A 295 -10.77 0.47 20.55
CA GLY A 295 -10.89 0.51 19.09
C GLY A 295 -9.65 0.01 18.32
N MET A 296 -8.54 -0.30 18.99
CA MET A 296 -7.39 -0.99 18.39
C MET A 296 -7.75 -2.45 18.09
N ILE A 297 -7.34 -2.95 16.94
CA ILE A 297 -7.51 -4.36 16.56
C ILE A 297 -6.34 -5.15 17.12
N VAL A 298 -6.65 -6.12 17.95
CA VAL A 298 -5.68 -6.94 18.70
C VAL A 298 -5.61 -8.39 18.22
N GLY A 299 -6.46 -8.75 17.26
CA GLY A 299 -6.48 -10.10 16.71
C GLY A 299 -7.56 -10.29 15.63
N GLU A 300 -7.57 -11.49 15.07
CA GLU A 300 -8.48 -11.96 14.04
C GLU A 300 -9.51 -12.91 14.63
N ASN A 301 -10.80 -12.65 14.37
CA ASN A 301 -11.90 -13.54 14.74
C ASN A 301 -12.16 -14.53 13.60
N PRO A 302 -12.22 -15.84 13.80
CA PRO A 302 -12.56 -16.81 12.75
C PRO A 302 -14.00 -16.68 12.22
N ARG A 303 -14.86 -15.95 12.92
CA ARG A 303 -16.21 -15.61 12.47
C ARG A 303 -16.19 -14.28 11.73
N THR A 304 -17.23 -14.02 10.94
CA THR A 304 -17.37 -12.78 10.13
C THR A 304 -17.59 -11.51 10.96
N GLU A 305 -18.07 -11.65 12.20
CA GLU A 305 -18.42 -10.52 13.06
C GLU A 305 -17.23 -10.02 13.87
N ASP A 306 -17.14 -8.72 14.05
CA ASP A 306 -16.19 -8.09 14.97
C ASP A 306 -16.63 -8.32 16.40
N ILE A 307 -15.69 -8.64 17.29
CA ILE A 307 -15.94 -8.89 18.70
C ILE A 307 -15.03 -8.00 19.53
N GLU A 308 -15.60 -7.33 20.54
CA GLU A 308 -14.83 -6.62 21.52
C GLU A 308 -14.29 -7.56 22.61
N VAL A 309 -13.01 -7.40 22.94
CA VAL A 309 -12.30 -8.20 23.95
C VAL A 309 -11.56 -7.29 24.92
N ASN A 310 -11.56 -7.67 26.19
CA ASN A 310 -10.79 -6.96 27.19
C ASN A 310 -9.45 -7.67 27.44
N VAL A 311 -8.40 -7.17 26.77
CA VAL A 311 -7.03 -7.68 26.92
C VAL A 311 -6.27 -7.10 28.10
N CYS A 312 -6.82 -6.03 28.74
CA CYS A 312 -6.25 -5.39 29.92
C CYS A 312 -6.80 -5.97 31.25
N LYS A 313 -7.71 -6.95 31.16
CA LYS A 313 -8.39 -7.52 32.34
C LYS A 313 -7.42 -8.25 33.26
N THR A 314 -7.37 -7.83 34.52
CA THR A 314 -6.62 -8.51 35.59
C THR A 314 -7.40 -9.68 36.16
N LYS A 315 -6.68 -10.71 36.67
CA LYS A 315 -7.30 -11.79 37.45
C LYS A 315 -7.76 -11.22 38.80
N HIS A 316 -9.04 -11.34 39.11
CA HIS A 316 -9.50 -11.02 40.48
C HIS A 316 -8.89 -12.00 41.46
N LEU A 317 -8.21 -11.48 42.47
CA LEU A 317 -7.73 -12.30 43.57
C LEU A 317 -8.94 -12.75 44.39
N THR A 318 -9.24 -14.03 44.36
CA THR A 318 -10.21 -14.63 45.26
C THR A 318 -9.46 -15.24 46.46
N ASN A 319 -9.97 -15.01 47.70
CA ASN A 319 -9.37 -15.52 48.94
C ASN A 319 -9.46 -17.05 49.09
N THR A 320 -10.00 -17.76 48.13
CA THR A 320 -10.12 -19.23 48.13
C THR A 320 -8.86 -19.83 47.54
N ARG A 321 -8.02 -20.43 48.36
CA ARG A 321 -6.87 -21.25 47.98
C ARG A 321 -7.38 -22.56 47.36
N SER A 322 -7.57 -22.64 46.07
CA SER A 322 -7.63 -23.91 45.37
C SER A 322 -6.27 -24.20 44.73
N SER A 323 -5.70 -25.34 45.02
CA SER A 323 -4.39 -25.79 44.53
C SER A 323 -4.30 -25.94 43.02
N SER A 324 -5.43 -25.85 42.28
CA SER A 324 -5.52 -25.85 40.83
C SER A 324 -5.53 -24.45 40.22
N ALA A 325 -5.48 -23.38 41.02
CA ALA A 325 -5.60 -21.99 40.55
C ALA A 325 -4.29 -21.38 40.02
N ASP A 326 -3.16 -22.08 40.16
CA ASP A 326 -1.82 -21.65 39.77
C ASP A 326 -1.28 -22.35 38.52
N GLU A 327 -2.13 -22.96 37.69
CA GLU A 327 -1.68 -23.41 36.38
C GLU A 327 -1.17 -22.24 35.57
N ALA A 328 0.06 -22.36 35.06
CA ALA A 328 0.67 -21.36 34.21
C ALA A 328 -0.19 -21.15 32.95
N LEU A 329 -0.71 -19.93 32.79
CA LEU A 329 -1.50 -19.56 31.60
C LEU A 329 -0.61 -19.66 30.37
N ARG A 330 -0.90 -20.62 29.49
CA ARG A 330 -0.17 -20.78 28.23
C ARG A 330 -0.79 -19.87 27.18
N LEU A 331 -0.01 -18.91 26.69
CA LEU A 331 -0.38 -18.08 25.55
C LEU A 331 0.18 -18.71 24.26
N VAL A 332 -0.64 -18.72 23.22
CA VAL A 332 -0.19 -18.99 21.87
C VAL A 332 0.61 -17.77 21.39
N PRO A 333 1.77 -17.95 20.74
CA PRO A 333 2.52 -16.82 20.20
C PRO A 333 1.66 -15.98 19.27
N PRO A 334 1.72 -14.64 19.38
CA PRO A 334 0.93 -13.76 18.52
C PRO A 334 1.39 -13.85 17.07
N LYS A 335 0.45 -13.69 16.14
CA LYS A 335 0.72 -13.56 14.71
C LYS A 335 1.18 -12.13 14.43
N ILE A 336 2.48 -11.91 14.29
CA ILE A 336 3.03 -10.60 13.93
C ILE A 336 2.84 -10.39 12.43
N LEU A 337 2.07 -9.37 12.04
CA LEU A 337 1.80 -9.05 10.65
C LEU A 337 2.96 -8.23 10.06
N SER A 338 3.40 -8.58 8.85
CA SER A 338 4.22 -7.70 8.03
C SER A 338 3.40 -6.50 7.53
N LEU A 339 4.06 -5.49 6.96
CA LEU A 339 3.35 -4.33 6.38
C LEU A 339 2.34 -4.78 5.32
N GLU A 340 2.75 -5.64 4.39
CA GLU A 340 1.87 -6.16 3.34
C GLU A 340 0.70 -6.94 3.93
N GLN A 341 0.96 -7.84 4.87
CA GLN A 341 -0.11 -8.60 5.55
C GLN A 341 -1.09 -7.70 6.31
N ALA A 342 -0.61 -6.61 6.89
CA ALA A 342 -1.46 -5.65 7.58
C ALA A 342 -2.31 -4.84 6.60
N LEU A 343 -1.74 -4.42 5.45
CA LEU A 343 -2.46 -3.75 4.38
C LEU A 343 -3.54 -4.64 3.75
N ASP A 344 -3.24 -5.94 3.56
CA ASP A 344 -4.19 -6.94 3.08
C ASP A 344 -5.32 -7.20 4.08
N TYR A 345 -5.00 -7.11 5.38
CA TYR A 345 -5.93 -7.43 6.45
C TYR A 345 -6.98 -6.34 6.67
N ILE A 346 -6.61 -5.05 6.60
CA ILE A 346 -7.52 -3.94 6.91
C ILE A 346 -8.76 -3.92 6.03
N ASP A 347 -9.90 -3.55 6.62
CA ASP A 347 -11.15 -3.35 5.90
C ASP A 347 -11.47 -1.85 5.73
N THR A 348 -12.56 -1.55 5.02
CA THR A 348 -12.97 -0.18 4.65
C THR A 348 -13.23 0.73 5.85
N ASP A 349 -13.62 0.16 7.00
CA ASP A 349 -13.83 0.86 8.26
C ASP A 349 -12.61 0.84 9.19
N GLU A 350 -11.47 0.36 8.69
CA GLU A 350 -10.23 0.19 9.45
C GLU A 350 -9.11 1.08 8.88
N LEU A 351 -8.10 1.33 9.69
CA LEU A 351 -6.89 2.05 9.34
C LEU A 351 -5.67 1.29 9.87
N LEU A 352 -4.57 1.39 9.12
CA LEU A 352 -3.27 0.93 9.57
C LEU A 352 -2.45 2.13 10.05
N GLU A 353 -2.08 2.16 11.33
CA GLU A 353 -1.07 3.07 11.84
C GLU A 353 0.32 2.56 11.48
N VAL A 354 1.07 3.40 10.82
CA VAL A 354 2.45 3.14 10.43
C VAL A 354 3.38 4.04 11.22
N THR A 355 4.23 3.43 12.02
CA THR A 355 5.25 4.14 12.79
C THR A 355 6.63 3.52 12.55
N PRO A 356 7.72 4.18 12.88
CA PRO A 356 9.05 3.61 12.74
C PRO A 356 9.26 2.28 13.46
N LYS A 357 8.54 2.06 14.57
CA LYS A 357 8.71 0.89 15.44
C LYS A 357 7.58 -0.13 15.35
N SER A 358 6.36 0.31 15.06
CA SER A 358 5.15 -0.50 15.19
C SER A 358 4.22 -0.36 14.00
N LEU A 359 3.46 -1.41 13.71
CA LEU A 359 2.31 -1.43 12.84
C LEU A 359 1.10 -1.79 13.69
N ARG A 360 0.08 -0.93 13.73
CA ARG A 360 -1.12 -1.15 14.54
C ARG A 360 -2.35 -0.97 13.67
N ILE A 361 -3.28 -1.89 13.75
CA ILE A 361 -4.56 -1.78 13.05
C ILE A 361 -5.60 -1.24 14.02
N ARG A 362 -6.46 -0.35 13.55
CA ARG A 362 -7.53 0.22 14.35
C ARG A 362 -8.80 0.46 13.55
N LYS A 363 -9.92 0.57 14.24
CA LYS A 363 -11.15 1.07 13.61
C LYS A 363 -11.04 2.59 13.35
N LYS A 364 -11.68 3.07 12.28
CA LYS A 364 -11.81 4.51 11.99
C LYS A 364 -12.51 5.23 13.12
N ILE A 365 -13.59 4.65 13.64
CA ILE A 365 -14.34 5.14 14.80
C ILE A 365 -13.88 4.36 16.02
N LEU A 366 -13.16 5.00 16.94
CA LEU A 366 -12.60 4.34 18.14
C LEU A 366 -13.66 4.06 19.21
N ASP A 367 -14.66 4.93 19.36
CA ASP A 367 -15.71 4.79 20.36
C ASP A 367 -16.70 3.68 19.99
N HIS A 368 -16.93 2.74 20.92
CA HIS A 368 -17.84 1.61 20.73
C HIS A 368 -19.28 2.05 20.40
N THR A 369 -19.81 3.01 21.15
CA THR A 369 -21.20 3.45 20.99
C THR A 369 -21.39 4.16 19.63
N ALA A 370 -20.39 4.94 19.21
CA ALA A 370 -20.40 5.60 17.91
C ALA A 370 -20.32 4.60 16.77
N ARG A 371 -19.48 3.54 16.87
CA ARG A 371 -19.43 2.44 15.87
C ARG A 371 -20.78 1.76 15.73
N TYR A 372 -21.38 1.36 16.86
CA TYR A 372 -22.68 0.70 16.85
C TYR A 372 -23.79 1.53 16.19
N ARG A 373 -23.77 2.87 16.42
CA ARG A 373 -24.72 3.79 15.78
C ARG A 373 -24.47 3.96 14.28
N ALA A 374 -23.20 3.97 13.86
CA ALA A 374 -22.83 4.07 12.46
C ALA A 374 -23.26 2.83 11.65
N ASN A 375 -23.12 1.65 12.23
CA ASN A 375 -23.49 0.37 11.59
C ASN A 375 -25.02 0.13 11.54
N LYS A 376 -25.82 0.92 12.28
CA LYS A 376 -27.29 0.85 12.26
C LYS A 376 -27.94 1.71 11.19
N LYS A 377 -27.20 2.60 10.55
CA LYS A 377 -27.66 3.42 9.43
C LYS A 377 -27.38 2.76 8.09
#